data_e16598e854382ec2cbc01602a8ac5d11
#
_entry.id   e16598e854382ec2cbc01602a8ac5d11
#
_cell.length_a   1.000
_cell.length_b   1.000
_cell.length_c   1.000
_cell.angle_alpha   90.00
_cell.angle_beta   90.00
_cell.angle_gamma   90.00
#
_symmetry.space_group_name_H-M   'P 1'
#
loop_
_entity.id
_entity.type
_entity.pdbx_description
1 polymer ?
#
loop_
_entity_poly.entity_id
_entity_poly.type
_entity_poly.pdbx_seq_one_letter_code
_entity_poly.pdbx_strand_id
1 'polypeptide(L)'
;SFGGATARLLAQLLAHGCPEEVQAAEAAGEAPSPLFTGGKADWVHALVAIAAPHDGSTFLNVQPDAANALSTLFLGAARALGISAFKGVYDFRLDQFGIRRDPDEPLTTAALRMLAQNPLPAGDNAFDDLRPAGARALNARVETLPDTWYFSIPCCRTLPRLLTHDQKPDTAMTPLLWPFSTAMGRDGAGIPRDWLPNDGLVNTISARYPGGAPHADFAPGQTPVRGVWQVLPVEHLDHLAAIGGVMNNGVVRTRLFFRRVMALLDAAAAADANS
;
A
#
# COMPACT_ATOMS: atom_id res chain seq x y z
N SER A 1 -0.51 1.17 2.83
CA SER A 1 0.17 -0.01 2.27
C SER A 1 0.07 -0.04 0.74
N PHE A 2 -0.16 -1.25 0.18
CA PHE A 2 -0.24 -1.46 -1.28
C PHE A 2 -1.29 -0.59 -1.99
N GLY A 3 -2.31 -0.14 -1.28
CA GLY A 3 -3.28 0.82 -1.79
C GLY A 3 -2.66 2.09 -2.39
N GLY A 4 -1.49 2.49 -1.93
CA GLY A 4 -0.77 3.63 -2.52
C GLY A 4 -0.31 3.37 -3.97
N ALA A 5 0.23 2.18 -4.26
CA ALA A 5 0.59 1.77 -5.63
C ALA A 5 -0.67 1.63 -6.50
N THR A 6 -1.72 0.99 -5.98
CA THR A 6 -3.01 0.84 -6.66
C THR A 6 -3.65 2.19 -7.01
N ALA A 7 -3.68 3.12 -6.07
CA ALA A 7 -4.27 4.45 -6.30
C ALA A 7 -3.46 5.27 -7.32
N ARG A 8 -2.12 5.15 -7.32
CA ARG A 8 -1.26 5.78 -8.32
C ARG A 8 -1.52 5.21 -9.72
N LEU A 9 -1.61 3.88 -9.84
CA LEU A 9 -1.94 3.22 -11.11
C LEU A 9 -3.34 3.61 -11.59
N LEU A 10 -4.32 3.66 -10.69
CA LEU A 10 -5.67 4.13 -11.03
C LEU A 10 -5.65 5.58 -11.56
N ALA A 11 -4.92 6.48 -10.90
CA ALA A 11 -4.78 7.86 -11.38
C ALA A 11 -4.15 7.92 -12.78
N GLN A 12 -3.13 7.09 -13.04
CA GLN A 12 -2.50 6.95 -14.35
C GLN A 12 -3.48 6.46 -15.41
N LEU A 13 -4.26 5.41 -15.11
CA LEU A 13 -5.28 4.87 -16.04
C LEU A 13 -6.37 5.90 -16.33
N LEU A 14 -6.83 6.63 -15.34
CA LEU A 14 -7.81 7.70 -15.52
C LEU A 14 -7.26 8.84 -16.39
N ALA A 15 -6.01 9.22 -16.20
CA ALA A 15 -5.38 10.30 -16.95
C ALA A 15 -5.07 9.92 -18.40
N HIS A 16 -4.42 8.79 -18.60
CA HIS A 16 -3.81 8.41 -19.89
C HIS A 16 -4.50 7.22 -20.56
N GLY A 17 -5.32 6.44 -19.83
CA GLY A 17 -5.95 5.24 -20.34
C GLY A 17 -4.98 4.05 -20.42
N CYS A 18 -5.43 3.01 -21.11
CA CYS A 18 -4.67 1.81 -21.45
C CYS A 18 -5.06 1.38 -22.87
N PRO A 19 -4.29 1.76 -23.89
CA PRO A 19 -4.63 1.45 -25.28
C PRO A 19 -4.75 -0.04 -25.57
N GLU A 20 -3.96 -0.88 -24.89
CA GLU A 20 -3.98 -2.34 -25.04
C GLU A 20 -5.32 -2.93 -24.59
N GLU A 21 -5.89 -2.44 -23.48
CA GLU A 21 -7.20 -2.87 -22.98
C GLU A 21 -8.33 -2.38 -23.89
N VAL A 22 -8.22 -1.18 -24.44
CA VAL A 22 -9.17 -0.65 -25.41
C VAL A 22 -9.19 -1.52 -26.66
N GLN A 23 -8.02 -1.83 -27.23
CA GLN A 23 -7.89 -2.67 -28.42
C GLN A 23 -8.39 -4.11 -28.16
N ALA A 24 -8.12 -4.66 -26.99
CA ALA A 24 -8.59 -5.99 -26.61
C ALA A 24 -10.13 -6.05 -26.54
N ALA A 25 -10.76 -5.04 -25.94
CA ALA A 25 -12.22 -4.95 -25.89
C ALA A 25 -12.84 -4.83 -27.29
N GLU A 26 -12.28 -3.94 -28.14
CA GLU A 26 -12.74 -3.77 -29.52
C GLU A 26 -12.58 -5.07 -30.34
N ALA A 27 -11.47 -5.78 -30.19
CA ALA A 27 -11.24 -7.07 -30.85
C ALA A 27 -12.23 -8.16 -30.38
N ALA A 28 -12.71 -8.07 -29.14
CA ALA A 28 -13.76 -8.93 -28.60
C ALA A 28 -15.17 -8.50 -29.00
N GLY A 29 -15.34 -7.38 -29.71
CA GLY A 29 -16.64 -6.80 -30.05
C GLY A 29 -17.36 -6.17 -28.85
N GLU A 30 -16.63 -5.81 -27.82
CA GLU A 30 -17.13 -5.20 -26.58
C GLU A 30 -16.81 -3.70 -26.54
N ALA A 31 -17.64 -2.93 -25.83
CA ALA A 31 -17.33 -1.52 -25.57
C ALA A 31 -16.20 -1.44 -24.55
N PRO A 32 -15.13 -0.65 -24.80
CA PRO A 32 -14.06 -0.47 -23.85
C PRO A 32 -14.57 0.16 -22.55
N SER A 33 -14.04 -0.31 -21.41
CA SER A 33 -14.35 0.32 -20.13
C SER A 33 -13.93 1.79 -20.12
N PRO A 34 -14.77 2.70 -19.60
CA PRO A 34 -14.41 4.11 -19.44
C PRO A 34 -13.15 4.34 -18.62
N LEU A 35 -12.76 3.38 -17.76
CA LEU A 35 -11.53 3.43 -16.99
C LEU A 35 -10.28 3.48 -17.89
N PHE A 36 -10.32 2.81 -19.04
CA PHE A 36 -9.16 2.66 -19.94
C PHE A 36 -9.11 3.69 -21.07
N THR A 37 -10.10 4.58 -21.17
CA THR A 37 -10.16 5.57 -22.26
C THR A 37 -9.36 6.84 -22.01
N GLY A 38 -8.83 7.05 -20.79
CA GLY A 38 -8.07 8.25 -20.44
C GLY A 38 -8.91 9.54 -20.37
N GLY A 39 -8.21 10.67 -20.33
CA GLY A 39 -8.83 12.01 -20.39
C GLY A 39 -9.56 12.44 -19.11
N LYS A 40 -9.27 11.82 -17.98
CA LYS A 40 -9.93 12.02 -16.68
C LYS A 40 -8.91 12.34 -15.56
N ALA A 41 -7.84 13.04 -15.89
CA ALA A 41 -6.81 13.42 -14.90
C ALA A 41 -7.39 14.27 -13.77
N ASP A 42 -8.40 15.08 -14.06
CA ASP A 42 -9.13 15.94 -13.13
C ASP A 42 -10.02 15.18 -12.12
N TRP A 43 -10.24 13.87 -12.33
CA TRP A 43 -11.01 13.07 -11.39
C TRP A 43 -10.23 12.73 -10.10
N VAL A 44 -8.90 12.80 -10.16
CA VAL A 44 -8.03 12.55 -9.01
C VAL A 44 -7.45 13.87 -8.52
N HIS A 45 -8.15 14.51 -7.61
CA HIS A 45 -7.75 15.79 -7.06
C HIS A 45 -6.55 15.68 -6.12
N ALA A 46 -6.57 14.71 -5.20
CA ALA A 46 -5.50 14.50 -4.24
C ALA A 46 -5.28 13.01 -3.95
N LEU A 47 -4.04 12.64 -3.65
CA LEU A 47 -3.66 11.32 -3.21
C LEU A 47 -2.86 11.41 -1.91
N VAL A 48 -3.36 10.76 -0.85
CA VAL A 48 -2.67 10.65 0.43
C VAL A 48 -2.26 9.20 0.64
N ALA A 49 -0.97 8.94 0.65
CA ALA A 49 -0.38 7.62 0.84
C ALA A 49 0.10 7.46 2.29
N ILE A 50 -0.41 6.47 3.02
CA ILE A 50 -0.04 6.18 4.40
C ILE A 50 0.70 4.85 4.43
N ALA A 51 1.95 4.85 4.89
CA ALA A 51 2.80 3.67 4.98
C ALA A 51 2.81 2.85 3.66
N ALA A 52 2.82 3.54 2.52
CA ALA A 52 2.76 2.91 1.21
C ALA A 52 4.17 2.56 0.72
N PRO A 53 4.42 1.33 0.28
CA PRO A 53 5.71 0.89 -0.24
C PRO A 53 5.93 1.40 -1.68
N HIS A 54 6.21 2.70 -1.84
CA HIS A 54 6.40 3.32 -3.14
C HIS A 54 7.56 2.71 -3.94
N ASP A 55 8.63 2.30 -3.25
CA ASP A 55 9.79 1.63 -3.84
C ASP A 55 9.85 0.15 -3.44
N GLY A 56 8.72 -0.41 -3.01
CA GLY A 56 8.60 -1.79 -2.58
C GLY A 56 8.97 -2.00 -1.11
N SER A 57 9.00 -3.26 -0.70
CA SER A 57 9.38 -3.67 0.64
C SER A 57 10.41 -4.80 0.60
N THR A 58 11.44 -4.68 1.42
CA THR A 58 12.45 -5.74 1.60
C THR A 58 11.89 -6.96 2.32
N PHE A 59 10.73 -6.86 2.95
CA PHE A 59 10.02 -7.97 3.60
C PHE A 59 9.94 -9.21 2.70
N LEU A 60 9.55 -9.02 1.43
CA LEU A 60 9.42 -10.11 0.46
C LEU A 60 10.75 -10.69 -0.02
N ASN A 61 11.87 -10.01 0.23
CA ASN A 61 13.21 -10.49 -0.12
C ASN A 61 13.85 -11.28 1.03
N VAL A 62 13.62 -10.86 2.28
CA VAL A 62 14.23 -11.49 3.46
C VAL A 62 13.44 -12.67 4.01
N GLN A 63 12.21 -12.85 3.56
CA GLN A 63 11.31 -13.95 3.92
C GLN A 63 10.92 -14.69 2.63
N PRO A 64 11.59 -15.78 2.24
CA PRO A 64 11.24 -16.53 1.03
C PRO A 64 9.79 -17.01 1.00
N ASP A 65 9.24 -17.36 2.17
CA ASP A 65 7.84 -17.76 2.34
C ASP A 65 6.92 -16.59 2.72
N ALA A 66 7.41 -15.34 2.58
CA ALA A 66 6.66 -14.17 2.97
C ALA A 66 5.34 -14.01 2.20
N ALA A 67 5.32 -14.39 0.92
CA ALA A 67 4.09 -14.43 0.13
C ALA A 67 3.05 -15.35 0.78
N ASN A 68 3.47 -16.53 1.23
CA ASN A 68 2.59 -17.48 1.93
C ASN A 68 2.19 -16.96 3.32
N ALA A 69 3.11 -16.35 4.05
CA ALA A 69 2.83 -15.78 5.37
C ALA A 69 1.88 -14.58 5.28
N LEU A 70 2.08 -13.68 4.33
CA LEU A 70 1.17 -12.56 4.07
C LEU A 70 -0.17 -13.05 3.52
N SER A 71 -0.17 -13.97 2.58
CA SER A 71 -1.41 -14.57 2.07
C SER A 71 -2.19 -15.23 3.20
N THR A 72 -1.53 -15.95 4.10
CA THR A 72 -2.16 -16.58 5.26
C THR A 72 -2.72 -15.52 6.21
N LEU A 73 -1.99 -14.44 6.45
CA LEU A 73 -2.44 -13.33 7.29
C LEU A 73 -3.65 -12.60 6.67
N PHE A 74 -3.54 -12.19 5.42
CA PHE A 74 -4.62 -11.47 4.72
C PHE A 74 -5.81 -12.36 4.40
N LEU A 75 -5.57 -13.58 3.95
CA LEU A 75 -6.64 -14.56 3.75
C LEU A 75 -7.30 -14.95 5.07
N GLY A 76 -6.54 -15.08 6.15
CA GLY A 76 -7.08 -15.31 7.49
C GLY A 76 -7.95 -14.17 7.97
N ALA A 77 -7.51 -12.94 7.78
CA ALA A 77 -8.28 -11.73 8.09
C ALA A 77 -9.52 -11.59 7.17
N ALA A 78 -9.35 -11.77 5.86
CA ALA A 78 -10.45 -11.74 4.90
C ALA A 78 -11.49 -12.83 5.17
N ARG A 79 -11.07 -14.00 5.65
CA ARG A 79 -11.95 -15.09 6.08
C ARG A 79 -12.69 -14.74 7.35
N ALA A 80 -11.99 -14.26 8.37
CA ALA A 80 -12.62 -13.85 9.63
C ALA A 80 -13.67 -12.77 9.39
N LEU A 81 -13.41 -11.82 8.49
CA LEU A 81 -14.34 -10.76 8.09
C LEU A 81 -15.43 -11.27 7.14
N GLY A 82 -15.11 -12.16 6.21
CA GLY A 82 -16.06 -12.70 5.23
C GLY A 82 -17.02 -13.77 5.78
N ILE A 83 -16.67 -14.36 6.94
CA ILE A 83 -17.52 -15.38 7.63
C ILE A 83 -18.51 -14.73 8.59
N SER A 84 -18.19 -13.54 9.09
CA SER A 84 -18.99 -12.83 10.07
C SER A 84 -20.16 -12.10 9.41
N ALA A 85 -20.97 -11.40 10.22
CA ALA A 85 -22.05 -10.50 9.79
C ALA A 85 -21.62 -9.46 8.73
N PHE A 86 -20.33 -9.31 8.45
CA PHE A 86 -19.76 -8.43 7.42
C PHE A 86 -19.90 -8.96 5.99
N LYS A 87 -20.29 -10.22 5.76
CA LYS A 87 -20.49 -10.78 4.41
C LYS A 87 -21.51 -9.98 3.58
N GLY A 88 -22.47 -9.31 4.23
CA GLY A 88 -23.41 -8.40 3.58
C GLY A 88 -22.89 -6.98 3.35
N VAL A 89 -21.72 -6.64 3.88
CA VAL A 89 -21.15 -5.28 3.84
C VAL A 89 -20.02 -5.19 2.82
N TYR A 90 -19.24 -6.26 2.63
CA TYR A 90 -18.10 -6.27 1.72
C TYR A 90 -17.94 -7.63 1.03
N ASP A 91 -17.99 -7.61 -0.30
CA ASP A 91 -17.70 -8.77 -1.16
C ASP A 91 -16.32 -8.60 -1.80
N PHE A 92 -15.39 -9.49 -1.50
CA PHE A 92 -14.04 -9.50 -2.08
C PHE A 92 -13.98 -9.91 -3.54
N ARG A 93 -15.13 -10.28 -4.13
CA ARG A 93 -15.24 -10.70 -5.54
C ARG A 93 -14.15 -11.71 -5.94
N LEU A 94 -13.89 -12.68 -5.08
CA LEU A 94 -12.88 -13.72 -5.32
C LEU A 94 -13.28 -14.65 -6.49
N ASP A 95 -14.53 -14.61 -6.90
CA ASP A 95 -15.06 -15.31 -8.08
C ASP A 95 -14.35 -14.90 -9.38
N GLN A 96 -13.89 -13.66 -9.51
CA GLN A 96 -13.11 -13.18 -10.66
C GLN A 96 -11.74 -13.88 -10.81
N PHE A 97 -11.22 -14.47 -9.72
CA PHE A 97 -10.00 -15.27 -9.72
C PHE A 97 -10.29 -16.77 -9.79
N GLY A 98 -11.52 -17.18 -10.14
CA GLY A 98 -11.95 -18.58 -10.15
C GLY A 98 -12.12 -19.17 -8.74
N ILE A 99 -12.03 -18.36 -7.68
CA ILE A 99 -12.18 -18.78 -6.30
C ILE A 99 -13.67 -18.72 -5.94
N ARG A 100 -14.36 -19.82 -6.15
CA ARG A 100 -15.79 -19.97 -5.81
C ARG A 100 -15.94 -20.97 -4.69
N ARG A 101 -16.85 -20.68 -3.76
CA ARG A 101 -17.31 -21.62 -2.75
C ARG A 101 -18.64 -22.19 -3.21
N ASP A 102 -18.77 -23.51 -3.19
CA ASP A 102 -20.07 -24.13 -3.38
C ASP A 102 -20.99 -23.81 -2.18
N PRO A 103 -22.28 -23.57 -2.40
CA PRO A 103 -23.21 -23.19 -1.33
C PRO A 103 -23.19 -24.14 -0.13
N ASP A 104 -23.02 -25.45 -0.40
CA ASP A 104 -23.03 -26.51 0.61
C ASP A 104 -21.62 -26.88 1.13
N GLU A 105 -20.55 -26.29 0.59
CA GLU A 105 -19.18 -26.57 1.03
C GLU A 105 -18.91 -25.94 2.40
N PRO A 106 -18.42 -26.72 3.41
CA PRO A 106 -17.98 -26.15 4.67
C PRO A 106 -16.88 -25.12 4.44
N LEU A 107 -16.97 -24.02 5.16
CA LEU A 107 -16.07 -22.87 4.98
C LEU A 107 -14.60 -23.22 5.21
N THR A 108 -14.32 -24.14 6.16
CA THR A 108 -12.97 -24.66 6.44
C THR A 108 -12.42 -25.44 5.25
N THR A 109 -13.26 -26.24 4.58
CA THR A 109 -12.89 -27.03 3.40
C THR A 109 -12.59 -26.12 2.22
N ALA A 110 -13.46 -25.15 1.93
CA ALA A 110 -13.23 -24.13 0.90
C ALA A 110 -11.93 -23.39 1.15
N ALA A 111 -11.70 -23.02 2.41
CA ALA A 111 -10.52 -22.31 2.83
C ALA A 111 -9.22 -23.11 2.61
N LEU A 112 -9.18 -24.39 2.98
CA LEU A 112 -8.02 -25.26 2.76
C LEU A 112 -7.80 -25.53 1.27
N ARG A 113 -8.85 -25.75 0.51
CA ARG A 113 -8.79 -25.90 -0.96
C ARG A 113 -8.19 -24.66 -1.62
N MET A 114 -8.64 -23.48 -1.24
CA MET A 114 -8.13 -22.19 -1.76
C MET A 114 -6.67 -21.92 -1.36
N LEU A 115 -6.19 -22.47 -0.25
CA LEU A 115 -4.78 -22.40 0.14
C LEU A 115 -3.91 -23.37 -0.68
N ALA A 116 -4.44 -24.55 -0.99
CA ALA A 116 -3.73 -25.56 -1.77
C ALA A 116 -3.63 -25.18 -3.25
N GLN A 117 -4.62 -24.46 -3.77
CA GLN A 117 -4.59 -23.90 -5.11
C GLN A 117 -3.88 -22.55 -5.03
N ASN A 118 -2.73 -22.40 -5.72
CA ASN A 118 -2.09 -21.11 -5.90
C ASN A 118 -2.71 -20.45 -7.14
N PRO A 119 -3.77 -19.62 -6.99
CA PRO A 119 -4.51 -19.08 -8.12
C PRO A 119 -3.82 -17.88 -8.77
N LEU A 120 -2.70 -17.42 -8.19
CA LEU A 120 -2.02 -16.23 -8.69
C LEU A 120 -0.99 -16.63 -9.76
N PRO A 121 -1.11 -16.14 -10.99
CA PRO A 121 -0.09 -16.33 -12.02
C PRO A 121 1.26 -15.79 -11.52
N ALA A 122 2.34 -16.51 -11.81
CA ALA A 122 3.68 -16.00 -11.56
C ALA A 122 3.90 -14.74 -12.41
N GLY A 123 4.36 -13.64 -11.78
CA GLY A 123 4.70 -12.40 -12.47
C GLY A 123 3.53 -11.40 -12.67
N ASP A 124 2.29 -11.80 -12.40
CA ASP A 124 1.12 -10.92 -12.46
C ASP A 124 0.34 -10.96 -11.16
N ASN A 125 0.94 -10.42 -10.14
CA ASN A 125 0.34 -10.33 -8.81
C ASN A 125 0.96 -9.21 -7.97
N ALA A 126 0.20 -8.75 -6.99
CA ALA A 126 0.61 -7.66 -6.10
C ALA A 126 1.91 -7.92 -5.32
N PHE A 127 2.30 -9.17 -5.09
CA PHE A 127 3.54 -9.47 -4.37
C PHE A 127 4.78 -9.18 -5.22
N ASP A 128 4.68 -9.37 -6.54
CA ASP A 128 5.78 -9.02 -7.45
C ASP A 128 5.95 -7.50 -7.52
N ASP A 129 4.85 -6.73 -7.56
CA ASP A 129 4.89 -5.26 -7.51
C ASP A 129 5.39 -4.72 -6.16
N LEU A 130 5.18 -5.46 -5.06
CA LEU A 130 5.67 -5.08 -3.74
C LEU A 130 7.17 -5.33 -3.54
N ARG A 131 7.82 -6.12 -4.38
CA ARG A 131 9.27 -6.27 -4.34
C ARG A 131 9.95 -4.99 -4.82
N PRO A 132 11.14 -4.63 -4.30
CA PRO A 132 11.84 -3.41 -4.77
C PRO A 132 12.09 -3.38 -6.28
N ALA A 133 12.26 -4.53 -6.92
CA ALA A 133 12.42 -4.62 -8.37
C ALA A 133 11.10 -4.31 -9.12
N GLY A 134 9.98 -4.90 -8.66
CA GLY A 134 8.65 -4.67 -9.24
C GLY A 134 8.20 -3.22 -9.02
N ALA A 135 8.40 -2.69 -7.82
CA ALA A 135 8.08 -1.29 -7.52
C ALA A 135 8.86 -0.32 -8.41
N ARG A 136 10.14 -0.58 -8.69
CA ARG A 136 10.92 0.22 -9.64
C ARG A 136 10.36 0.13 -11.06
N ALA A 137 9.96 -1.06 -11.51
CA ALA A 137 9.33 -1.23 -12.82
C ALA A 137 7.98 -0.51 -12.89
N LEU A 138 7.20 -0.51 -11.81
CA LEU A 138 5.95 0.26 -11.72
C LEU A 138 6.23 1.77 -11.75
N ASN A 139 7.22 2.26 -10.98
CA ASN A 139 7.59 3.67 -10.93
C ASN A 139 8.06 4.22 -12.29
N ALA A 140 8.66 3.36 -13.13
CA ALA A 140 9.07 3.75 -14.49
C ALA A 140 7.88 3.97 -15.44
N ARG A 141 6.68 3.50 -15.09
CA ARG A 141 5.47 3.58 -15.92
C ARG A 141 4.39 4.51 -15.34
N VAL A 142 4.47 4.80 -14.06
CA VAL A 142 3.45 5.58 -13.34
C VAL A 142 4.01 6.93 -12.97
N GLU A 143 3.54 7.94 -13.64
CA GLU A 143 3.98 9.33 -13.48
C GLU A 143 3.33 10.00 -12.25
N THR A 144 3.93 11.10 -11.81
CA THR A 144 3.29 12.04 -10.90
C THR A 144 2.53 13.07 -11.74
N LEU A 145 1.21 13.04 -11.67
CA LEU A 145 0.36 13.93 -12.48
C LEU A 145 0.53 15.40 -12.02
N PRO A 146 0.72 16.36 -12.96
CA PRO A 146 1.09 17.73 -12.61
C PRO A 146 0.02 18.49 -11.82
N ASP A 147 -1.26 18.17 -12.02
CA ASP A 147 -2.38 18.89 -11.42
C ASP A 147 -2.97 18.20 -10.17
N THR A 148 -2.37 17.10 -9.72
CA THR A 148 -2.82 16.35 -8.55
C THR A 148 -1.97 16.70 -7.32
N TRP A 149 -2.60 16.79 -6.16
CA TRP A 149 -1.94 16.95 -4.87
C TRP A 149 -1.46 15.60 -4.34
N TYR A 150 -0.19 15.49 -3.93
CA TYR A 150 0.38 14.26 -3.41
C TYR A 150 0.92 14.45 -2.01
N PHE A 151 0.48 13.59 -1.09
CA PHE A 151 0.99 13.56 0.28
C PHE A 151 1.42 12.15 0.65
N SER A 152 2.55 12.00 1.31
CA SER A 152 3.00 10.74 1.88
C SER A 152 3.25 10.86 3.37
N ILE A 153 2.80 9.85 4.11
CA ILE A 153 2.97 9.74 5.56
C ILE A 153 3.77 8.46 5.81
N PRO A 154 5.11 8.56 5.87
CA PRO A 154 5.96 7.42 6.19
C PRO A 154 5.80 7.04 7.66
N CYS A 155 5.82 5.73 7.95
CA CYS A 155 5.73 5.19 9.28
C CYS A 155 7.02 4.45 9.68
N CYS A 156 7.35 4.47 10.96
CA CYS A 156 8.46 3.73 11.52
C CYS A 156 8.14 3.30 12.96
N ARG A 157 8.41 2.03 13.27
CA ARG A 157 8.27 1.53 14.64
C ARG A 157 9.45 0.66 15.04
N THR A 158 10.63 0.97 14.51
CA THR A 158 11.89 0.36 14.91
C THR A 158 12.80 1.36 15.61
N LEU A 159 13.76 0.84 16.37
CA LEU A 159 14.79 1.60 17.07
C LEU A 159 16.17 1.03 16.69
N PRO A 160 17.20 1.88 16.50
CA PRO A 160 18.54 1.42 16.23
C PRO A 160 19.12 0.65 17.42
N ARG A 161 19.92 -0.38 17.15
CA ARG A 161 20.72 -1.05 18.18
C ARG A 161 22.01 -0.28 18.41
N LEU A 162 22.42 -0.18 19.67
CA LEU A 162 23.58 0.65 20.07
C LEU A 162 24.93 0.16 19.51
N LEU A 163 25.10 -1.15 19.32
CA LEU A 163 26.39 -1.77 18.97
C LEU A 163 26.44 -2.32 17.55
N THR A 164 25.33 -2.29 16.85
CA THR A 164 25.22 -2.75 15.46
C THR A 164 24.44 -1.71 14.67
N HIS A 165 24.42 -1.85 13.34
CA HIS A 165 23.56 -1.01 12.50
C HIS A 165 22.14 -1.55 12.38
N ASP A 166 21.85 -2.69 13.03
CA ASP A 166 20.52 -3.31 13.00
C ASP A 166 19.45 -2.37 13.59
N GLN A 167 18.24 -2.55 13.11
CA GLN A 167 17.03 -2.04 13.73
C GLN A 167 16.35 -3.16 14.53
N LYS A 168 15.72 -2.82 15.65
CA LYS A 168 14.90 -3.73 16.44
C LYS A 168 13.47 -3.18 16.55
N PRO A 169 12.46 -4.05 16.65
CA PRO A 169 11.10 -3.60 16.98
C PRO A 169 11.09 -2.77 18.26
N ASP A 170 10.36 -1.65 18.24
CA ASP A 170 9.98 -0.95 19.46
C ASP A 170 8.98 -1.82 20.26
N THR A 171 9.01 -1.72 21.58
CA THR A 171 8.10 -2.45 22.49
C THR A 171 6.63 -2.15 22.23
N ALA A 172 6.31 -1.00 21.66
CA ALA A 172 4.96 -0.62 21.29
C ALA A 172 4.54 -1.05 19.87
N MET A 173 5.40 -1.75 19.13
CA MET A 173 5.02 -2.40 17.88
C MET A 173 4.11 -3.60 18.15
N THR A 174 3.10 -3.80 17.33
CA THR A 174 2.23 -4.99 17.39
C THR A 174 3.07 -6.27 17.34
N PRO A 175 2.97 -7.18 18.33
CA PRO A 175 3.85 -8.36 18.42
C PRO A 175 3.86 -9.24 17.18
N LEU A 176 2.75 -9.34 16.46
CA LEU A 176 2.63 -10.07 15.19
C LEU A 176 3.65 -9.59 14.14
N LEU A 177 4.04 -8.32 14.18
CA LEU A 177 4.98 -7.72 13.22
C LEU A 177 6.46 -7.89 13.62
N TRP A 178 6.75 -8.30 14.86
CA TRP A 178 8.12 -8.38 15.37
C TRP A 178 9.06 -9.26 14.54
N PRO A 179 8.67 -10.49 14.14
CA PRO A 179 9.55 -11.35 13.33
C PRO A 179 9.92 -10.69 11.99
N PHE A 180 8.95 -10.08 11.35
CA PHE A 180 9.11 -9.44 10.04
C PHE A 180 9.96 -8.18 10.16
N SER A 181 9.64 -7.32 11.11
CA SER A 181 10.41 -6.11 11.42
C SER A 181 11.87 -6.41 11.74
N THR A 182 12.12 -7.49 12.53
CA THR A 182 13.48 -7.91 12.88
C THR A 182 14.25 -8.40 11.65
N ALA A 183 13.61 -9.16 10.77
CA ALA A 183 14.24 -9.64 9.54
C ALA A 183 14.60 -8.49 8.60
N MET A 184 13.70 -7.53 8.40
CA MET A 184 13.92 -6.32 7.59
C MET A 184 14.96 -5.37 8.19
N GLY A 185 15.05 -5.33 9.51
CA GLY A 185 15.97 -4.45 10.24
C GLY A 185 17.39 -4.97 10.41
N ARG A 186 17.75 -6.12 9.82
CA ARG A 186 19.07 -6.74 9.98
C ARG A 186 20.06 -6.23 8.94
N ASP A 187 21.19 -5.68 9.40
CA ASP A 187 22.33 -5.30 8.55
C ASP A 187 23.01 -6.56 7.99
N GLY A 188 23.49 -6.51 6.76
CA GLY A 188 24.28 -7.57 6.14
C GLY A 188 23.57 -8.46 5.10
N ALA A 189 22.29 -8.21 4.81
CA ALA A 189 21.54 -8.93 3.77
C ALA A 189 21.62 -8.27 2.38
N GLY A 190 22.64 -7.43 2.14
CA GLY A 190 22.73 -6.63 0.90
C GLY A 190 21.72 -5.49 0.81
N ILE A 191 21.05 -5.19 1.92
CA ILE A 191 20.09 -4.10 2.05
C ILE A 191 20.84 -2.85 2.49
N PRO A 192 20.67 -1.70 1.83
CA PRO A 192 21.25 -0.43 2.29
C PRO A 192 20.76 -0.06 3.69
N ARG A 193 21.62 0.53 4.50
CA ARG A 193 21.32 0.82 5.92
C ARG A 193 20.14 1.77 6.14
N ASP A 194 19.91 2.69 5.23
CA ASP A 194 18.76 3.60 5.22
C ASP A 194 17.43 2.90 4.96
N TRP A 195 17.49 1.65 4.47
CA TRP A 195 16.32 0.78 4.31
C TRP A 195 15.98 -0.03 5.56
N LEU A 196 16.84 -0.10 6.55
CA LEU A 196 16.60 -0.93 7.74
C LEU A 196 15.46 -0.41 8.64
N PRO A 197 15.26 0.92 8.85
CA PRO A 197 14.10 1.41 9.58
C PRO A 197 12.80 1.00 8.89
N ASN A 198 11.83 0.48 9.67
CA ASN A 198 10.60 -0.05 9.12
C ASN A 198 9.42 0.03 10.13
N ASP A 199 8.22 -0.14 9.63
CA ASP A 199 6.98 -0.19 10.40
C ASP A 199 6.48 -1.62 10.68
N GLY A 200 7.29 -2.63 10.33
CA GLY A 200 6.98 -4.05 10.46
C GLY A 200 6.67 -4.75 9.14
N LEU A 201 6.26 -4.05 8.10
CA LEU A 201 5.99 -4.57 6.76
C LEU A 201 6.59 -3.72 5.63
N VAL A 202 6.80 -2.43 5.87
CA VAL A 202 7.31 -1.47 4.87
C VAL A 202 8.53 -0.75 5.42
N ASN A 203 9.56 -0.61 4.59
CA ASN A 203 10.75 0.19 4.91
C ASN A 203 10.37 1.68 4.91
N THR A 204 10.76 2.41 5.95
CA THR A 204 10.38 3.81 6.12
C THR A 204 10.80 4.68 4.94
N ILE A 205 11.99 4.44 4.38
CA ILE A 205 12.47 5.19 3.22
C ILE A 205 11.58 4.98 1.99
N SER A 206 11.12 3.76 1.77
CA SER A 206 10.21 3.41 0.67
C SER A 206 8.83 4.07 0.78
N ALA A 207 8.42 4.42 2.00
CA ALA A 207 7.13 5.07 2.23
C ALA A 207 7.17 6.60 2.06
N ARG A 208 8.30 7.18 1.69
CA ARG A 208 8.45 8.63 1.53
C ARG A 208 7.86 9.13 0.21
N TYR A 209 8.28 8.58 -0.88
CA TYR A 209 7.85 8.95 -2.25
C TYR A 209 8.30 7.89 -3.26
N PRO A 210 7.69 7.83 -4.45
CA PRO A 210 8.17 6.96 -5.51
C PRO A 210 9.54 7.38 -6.03
N GLY A 211 10.45 6.45 -6.23
CA GLY A 211 11.79 6.73 -6.74
C GLY A 211 11.72 7.49 -8.08
N GLY A 212 12.46 8.60 -8.14
CA GLY A 212 12.47 9.48 -9.32
C GLY A 212 11.35 10.52 -9.36
N ALA A 213 10.32 10.45 -8.49
CA ALA A 213 9.24 11.43 -8.46
C ALA A 213 9.69 12.78 -7.85
N PRO A 214 9.14 13.92 -8.32
CA PRO A 214 9.29 15.20 -7.64
C PRO A 214 8.79 15.12 -6.20
N HIS A 215 9.59 15.58 -5.24
CA HIS A 215 9.25 15.51 -3.82
C HIS A 215 9.86 16.66 -3.03
N ALA A 216 9.24 16.96 -1.89
CA ALA A 216 9.74 17.92 -0.90
C ALA A 216 9.31 17.52 0.50
N ASP A 217 10.14 17.76 1.51
CA ASP A 217 9.71 17.62 2.89
C ASP A 217 8.63 18.67 3.20
N PHE A 218 7.59 18.25 3.92
CA PHE A 218 6.39 19.05 4.16
C PHE A 218 6.02 19.06 5.64
N ALA A 219 5.82 20.25 6.18
CA ALA A 219 5.35 20.44 7.54
C ALA A 219 3.91 21.01 7.55
N PRO A 220 3.07 20.64 8.52
CA PRO A 220 1.74 21.23 8.67
C PRO A 220 1.79 22.75 8.70
N GLY A 221 0.93 23.39 7.92
CA GLY A 221 0.87 24.87 7.78
C GLY A 221 1.66 25.42 6.61
N GLN A 222 2.44 24.62 5.90
CA GLN A 222 3.02 25.00 4.62
C GLN A 222 1.97 24.93 3.50
N THR A 223 2.20 25.69 2.45
CA THR A 223 1.37 25.58 1.22
C THR A 223 1.89 24.40 0.41
N PRO A 224 1.03 23.40 0.08
CA PRO A 224 1.45 22.30 -0.76
C PRO A 224 1.67 22.75 -2.22
N VAL A 225 2.35 21.92 -3.01
CA VAL A 225 2.61 22.15 -4.44
C VAL A 225 2.04 20.99 -5.24
N ARG A 226 1.27 21.25 -6.29
CA ARG A 226 0.74 20.23 -7.20
C ARG A 226 1.86 19.53 -7.96
N GLY A 227 1.68 18.26 -8.29
CA GLY A 227 2.67 17.47 -9.02
C GLY A 227 3.94 17.15 -8.22
N VAL A 228 3.93 17.39 -6.93
CA VAL A 228 5.08 17.15 -6.02
C VAL A 228 4.60 16.32 -4.83
N TRP A 229 5.35 15.27 -4.46
CA TRP A 229 5.08 14.51 -3.25
C TRP A 229 5.49 15.32 -2.02
N GLN A 230 4.52 15.75 -1.25
CA GLN A 230 4.69 16.36 0.05
C GLN A 230 4.97 15.28 1.07
N VAL A 231 6.22 15.15 1.51
CA VAL A 231 6.66 14.11 2.45
C VAL A 231 6.51 14.62 3.88
N LEU A 232 5.55 14.08 4.61
CA LEU A 232 5.33 14.43 6.01
C LEU A 232 6.43 13.85 6.92
N PRO A 233 6.61 14.39 8.13
CA PRO A 233 7.43 13.78 9.15
C PRO A 233 7.03 12.33 9.42
N VAL A 234 8.02 11.50 9.74
CA VAL A 234 7.81 10.08 10.03
C VAL A 234 6.90 9.91 11.25
N GLU A 235 5.81 9.18 11.09
CA GLU A 235 4.92 8.82 12.19
C GLU A 235 5.45 7.61 12.95
N HIS A 236 5.43 7.68 14.28
CA HIS A 236 5.84 6.57 15.14
C HIS A 236 4.71 5.54 15.29
N LEU A 237 4.32 4.94 14.17
CA LEU A 237 3.29 3.93 14.05
C LEU A 237 3.85 2.66 13.41
N ASP A 238 3.38 1.50 13.85
CA ASP A 238 3.55 0.28 13.08
C ASP A 238 2.49 0.19 11.97
N HIS A 239 2.68 -0.75 11.06
CA HIS A 239 1.86 -0.88 9.85
C HIS A 239 0.37 -1.10 10.16
N LEU A 240 0.03 -1.87 11.20
CA LEU A 240 -1.34 -2.13 11.60
C LEU A 240 -1.92 -0.97 12.41
N ALA A 241 -1.09 -0.27 13.17
CA ALA A 241 -1.51 0.90 13.94
C ALA A 241 -1.92 2.06 13.04
N ALA A 242 -1.32 2.18 11.85
CA ALA A 242 -1.67 3.19 10.86
C ALA A 242 -3.13 3.09 10.36
N ILE A 243 -3.73 1.90 10.43
CA ILE A 243 -5.14 1.65 10.07
C ILE A 243 -6.06 1.50 11.30
N GLY A 244 -5.58 1.87 12.49
CA GLY A 244 -6.35 1.75 13.72
C GLY A 244 -6.29 0.37 14.38
N GLY A 245 -5.19 -0.37 14.15
CA GLY A 245 -4.97 -1.72 14.70
C GLY A 245 -5.21 -1.83 16.21
N VAL A 246 -5.68 -3.00 16.62
CA VAL A 246 -6.42 -3.28 17.85
C VAL A 246 -5.57 -3.12 19.13
N MET A 247 -4.24 -3.18 19.06
CA MET A 247 -3.44 -3.42 20.27
C MET A 247 -2.86 -2.17 20.94
N ASN A 248 -2.51 -1.12 20.20
CA ASN A 248 -1.73 0.00 20.77
C ASN A 248 -2.24 1.41 20.45
N ASN A 249 -3.21 1.56 19.56
CA ASN A 249 -3.81 2.85 19.27
C ASN A 249 -5.29 2.83 19.64
N GLY A 250 -5.61 3.40 20.78
CA GLY A 250 -7.03 3.60 21.11
C GLY A 250 -7.74 4.41 20.01
N VAL A 251 -9.04 4.23 19.89
CA VAL A 251 -9.93 4.94 18.94
C VAL A 251 -9.64 6.44 18.85
N VAL A 252 -9.24 7.05 19.97
CA VAL A 252 -8.92 8.49 20.06
C VAL A 252 -7.67 8.82 19.23
N ARG A 253 -6.59 8.02 19.33
CA ARG A 253 -5.35 8.27 18.55
C ARG A 253 -5.59 8.12 17.07
N THR A 254 -6.33 7.10 16.67
CA THR A 254 -6.71 6.88 15.27
C THR A 254 -7.52 8.05 14.74
N ARG A 255 -8.51 8.54 15.48
CA ARG A 255 -9.29 9.72 15.08
C ARG A 255 -8.43 10.98 14.95
N LEU A 256 -7.49 11.21 15.86
CA LEU A 256 -6.58 12.34 15.80
C LEU A 256 -5.64 12.25 14.59
N PHE A 257 -5.15 11.05 14.30
CA PHE A 257 -4.34 10.80 13.11
C PHE A 257 -5.11 11.12 11.82
N PHE A 258 -6.31 10.56 11.66
CA PHE A 258 -7.13 10.81 10.46
C PHE A 258 -7.65 12.25 10.37
N ARG A 259 -7.85 12.96 11.48
CA ARG A 259 -8.10 14.42 11.44
C ARG A 259 -6.93 15.17 10.82
N ARG A 260 -5.68 14.80 11.13
CA ARG A 260 -4.50 15.41 10.50
C ARG A 260 -4.43 15.06 9.01
N VAL A 261 -4.78 13.83 8.64
CA VAL A 261 -4.88 13.44 7.23
C VAL A 261 -5.92 14.29 6.50
N MET A 262 -7.11 14.51 7.08
CA MET A 262 -8.13 15.37 6.48
C MET A 262 -7.67 16.81 6.35
N ALA A 263 -6.91 17.33 7.32
CA ALA A 263 -6.36 18.68 7.26
C ALA A 263 -5.40 18.90 6.07
N LEU A 264 -4.76 17.83 5.54
CA LEU A 264 -3.98 17.93 4.30
C LEU A 264 -4.84 18.18 3.08
N LEU A 265 -6.02 17.55 3.02
CA LEU A 265 -6.99 17.77 1.95
C LEU A 265 -7.61 19.17 2.04
N ASP A 266 -7.86 19.66 3.27
CA ASP A 266 -8.30 21.04 3.48
C ASP A 266 -7.22 22.04 3.02
N ALA A 267 -5.95 21.77 3.29
CA ALA A 267 -4.86 22.61 2.83
C ALA A 267 -4.73 22.62 1.30
N ALA A 268 -4.92 21.47 0.64
CA ALA A 268 -4.98 21.37 -0.81
C ALA A 268 -6.13 22.20 -1.39
N ALA A 269 -7.34 22.05 -0.84
CA ALA A 269 -8.50 22.82 -1.26
C ALA A 269 -8.33 24.33 -1.06
N ALA A 270 -7.70 24.74 0.06
CA ALA A 270 -7.39 26.15 0.29
C ALA A 270 -6.35 26.70 -0.69
N ALA A 271 -5.37 25.90 -1.09
CA ALA A 271 -4.40 26.31 -2.09
C ALA A 271 -5.04 26.48 -3.47
N ASP A 272 -6.04 25.67 -3.82
CA ASP A 272 -6.80 25.81 -5.06
C ASP A 272 -7.63 27.11 -5.10
N ALA A 273 -8.21 27.47 -3.97
CA ALA A 273 -9.01 28.70 -3.87
C ALA A 273 -8.17 29.99 -4.01
N ASN A 274 -6.85 29.90 -3.84
CA ASN A 274 -5.92 31.02 -3.90
C ASN A 274 -5.06 31.04 -5.19
N SER A 275 -5.24 30.03 -6.06
CA SER A 275 -4.57 29.94 -7.38
C SER A 275 -5.48 30.42 -8.50
#